data_4a559db681c2374ee7c73e5988fbe24c
#
_entry.id   4a559db681c2374ee7c73e5988fbe24c
#
_cell.length_a   1.000
_cell.length_b   1.000
_cell.length_c   1.000
_cell.angle_alpha   90.00
_cell.angle_beta   90.00
_cell.angle_gamma   90.00
#
_symmetry.space_group_name_H-M   'P 1'
#
loop_
_entity.id
_entity.type
_entity.pdbx_description
1 polymer ?
#
loop_
_entity_poly.entity_id
_entity_poly.type
_entity_poly.pdbx_seq_one_letter_code
_entity_poly.pdbx_strand_id
1 'polypeptide(L)'
;MNKNGERAKILSAVDANSDKAIALLRDMVAIPSVTGDEGRIQRYLNEVLSRMGLDVDIWETDWNELKKHPGYRPVERGYEGRPNIVARLAGSGGGKSLLLNGHTDVIPVGAGEGWDENPWSASVRDGRIYGRGTADMKSGVASHIMAVQALGAAGVRLKGDVLINIVIDEEVSGHGTLDTVIRGYSADGGISGETSDLAIQPACIGRIWFEIEILGKPAGIQKRYQGVSGISLGNKIAQAVQELEDRRVATVKHPLYPNALDSLPCMIGSFSAGNYPSAFPTNCLLKGSIGTVPGEDHEGVKRSLVEQVAAAAAKDPWMKDHPPKVRFVGYDAEASEIPSDHGIVQTLQRNYREIVGREPELSGRQGAADTRFLNKYAATPTVIFGPGSTAVMHSDNEYVSIDDYHTSIKVLVLSIYDWCNTEK
;
A
#
# COMPACT_ATOMS: atom_id res chain seq x y z
N MET A 1 25.66 -30.42 -3.80
CA MET A 1 25.60 -29.96 -2.40
C MET A 1 24.24 -30.37 -1.86
N ASN A 2 24.11 -30.72 -0.60
CA ASN A 2 22.76 -30.95 -0.04
C ASN A 2 22.05 -29.61 0.21
N LYS A 3 20.74 -29.63 0.34
CA LYS A 3 19.89 -28.42 0.49
C LYS A 3 20.38 -27.51 1.65
N ASN A 4 20.81 -28.08 2.77
CA ASN A 4 21.29 -27.29 3.92
C ASN A 4 22.60 -26.56 3.61
N GLY A 5 23.52 -27.17 2.84
CA GLY A 5 24.76 -26.53 2.42
C GLY A 5 24.51 -25.35 1.44
N GLU A 6 23.52 -25.45 0.56
CA GLU A 6 23.14 -24.34 -0.33
C GLU A 6 22.51 -23.19 0.48
N ARG A 7 21.63 -23.47 1.42
CA ARG A 7 21.00 -22.45 2.29
C ARG A 7 22.07 -21.69 3.11
N ALA A 8 23.03 -22.41 3.71
CA ALA A 8 24.12 -21.78 4.45
C ALA A 8 24.99 -20.87 3.55
N LYS A 9 25.26 -21.30 2.32
CA LYS A 9 25.98 -20.50 1.32
C LYS A 9 25.21 -19.23 0.90
N ILE A 10 23.89 -19.35 0.75
CA ILE A 10 23.00 -18.21 0.43
C ILE A 10 23.05 -17.19 1.58
N LEU A 11 22.87 -17.62 2.83
CA LEU A 11 22.92 -16.74 4.00
C LEU A 11 24.29 -16.07 4.16
N SER A 12 25.38 -16.81 3.95
CA SER A 12 26.73 -16.24 3.95
C SER A 12 26.90 -15.17 2.88
N ALA A 13 26.27 -15.35 1.70
CA ALA A 13 26.27 -14.33 0.64
C ALA A 13 25.49 -13.07 1.02
N VAL A 14 24.38 -13.21 1.77
CA VAL A 14 23.65 -12.05 2.33
C VAL A 14 24.54 -11.27 3.30
N ASP A 15 25.16 -11.97 4.26
CA ASP A 15 26.03 -11.34 5.28
C ASP A 15 27.23 -10.64 4.65
N ALA A 16 27.86 -11.26 3.65
CA ALA A 16 28.99 -10.68 2.91
C ALA A 16 28.62 -9.44 2.05
N ASN A 17 27.34 -9.23 1.76
CA ASN A 17 26.86 -8.08 0.98
C ASN A 17 26.09 -7.05 1.86
N SER A 18 26.20 -7.13 3.17
CA SER A 18 25.51 -6.23 4.13
C SER A 18 25.75 -4.75 3.84
N ASP A 19 27.01 -4.34 3.65
CA ASP A 19 27.35 -2.95 3.34
C ASP A 19 26.78 -2.48 1.98
N LYS A 20 26.71 -3.39 1.01
CA LYS A 20 26.08 -3.09 -0.29
C LYS A 20 24.57 -2.91 -0.16
N ALA A 21 23.93 -3.68 0.72
CA ALA A 21 22.51 -3.53 0.99
C ALA A 21 22.21 -2.16 1.59
N ILE A 22 23.00 -1.75 2.59
CA ILE A 22 22.88 -0.41 3.19
C ILE A 22 23.14 0.68 2.15
N ALA A 23 24.18 0.53 1.32
CA ALA A 23 24.50 1.50 0.28
C ALA A 23 23.37 1.63 -0.75
N LEU A 24 22.81 0.52 -1.24
CA LEU A 24 21.69 0.53 -2.19
C LEU A 24 20.48 1.29 -1.62
N LEU A 25 20.08 0.98 -0.40
CA LEU A 25 18.94 1.67 0.22
C LEU A 25 19.21 3.16 0.40
N ARG A 26 20.40 3.53 0.84
CA ARG A 26 20.81 4.94 0.97
C ARG A 26 20.77 5.68 -0.36
N ASP A 27 21.28 5.07 -1.43
CA ASP A 27 21.23 5.66 -2.77
C ASP A 27 19.78 5.87 -3.24
N MET A 28 18.90 4.89 -2.98
CA MET A 28 17.48 5.01 -3.31
C MET A 28 16.79 6.12 -2.51
N VAL A 29 17.08 6.25 -1.21
CA VAL A 29 16.50 7.29 -0.35
C VAL A 29 17.00 8.68 -0.75
N ALA A 30 18.26 8.80 -1.14
CA ALA A 30 18.86 10.06 -1.60
C ALA A 30 18.27 10.57 -2.93
N ILE A 31 17.51 9.76 -3.64
CA ILE A 31 16.76 10.17 -4.83
C ILE A 31 15.32 10.51 -4.42
N PRO A 32 14.93 11.80 -4.35
CA PRO A 32 13.54 12.17 -4.16
C PRO A 32 12.65 11.55 -5.23
N SER A 33 11.51 11.00 -4.80
CA SER A 33 10.55 10.33 -5.68
C SER A 33 9.14 10.51 -5.15
N VAL A 34 8.77 11.74 -4.81
CA VAL A 34 7.38 12.05 -4.44
C VAL A 34 6.48 11.64 -5.59
N THR A 35 5.30 11.06 -5.27
CA THR A 35 4.37 10.58 -6.29
C THR A 35 4.17 11.63 -7.40
N GLY A 36 4.49 11.26 -8.61
CA GLY A 36 4.55 12.16 -9.77
C GLY A 36 5.96 12.52 -10.24
N ASP A 37 7.01 12.18 -9.50
CA ASP A 37 8.41 12.46 -9.84
C ASP A 37 9.35 11.23 -9.65
N GLU A 38 8.87 10.04 -10.00
CA GLU A 38 9.58 8.78 -9.81
C GLU A 38 10.63 8.50 -10.91
N GLY A 39 10.60 9.25 -12.00
CA GLY A 39 11.42 8.94 -13.18
C GLY A 39 12.92 8.79 -12.93
N ARG A 40 13.48 9.54 -11.97
CA ARG A 40 14.91 9.45 -11.62
C ARG A 40 15.25 8.14 -10.92
N ILE A 41 14.45 7.75 -9.94
CA ILE A 41 14.70 6.51 -9.19
C ILE A 41 14.45 5.30 -10.07
N GLN A 42 13.44 5.33 -10.94
CA GLN A 42 13.18 4.23 -11.88
C GLN A 42 14.34 4.03 -12.84
N ARG A 43 14.91 5.09 -13.41
CA ARG A 43 16.13 4.99 -14.26
C ARG A 43 17.32 4.45 -13.49
N TYR A 44 17.55 4.92 -12.26
CA TYR A 44 18.62 4.40 -11.39
C TYR A 44 18.46 2.88 -11.15
N LEU A 45 17.25 2.42 -10.81
CA LEU A 45 16.99 1.01 -10.54
C LEU A 45 17.09 0.15 -11.81
N ASN A 46 16.67 0.66 -12.97
CA ASN A 46 16.91 0.00 -14.24
C ASN A 46 18.41 -0.28 -14.48
N GLU A 47 19.28 0.70 -14.18
CA GLU A 47 20.72 0.50 -14.29
C GLU A 47 21.26 -0.53 -13.28
N VAL A 48 20.75 -0.52 -12.05
CA VAL A 48 21.13 -1.49 -11.00
C VAL A 48 20.77 -2.90 -11.45
N LEU A 49 19.53 -3.13 -11.88
CA LEU A 49 19.02 -4.43 -12.30
C LEU A 49 19.71 -4.95 -13.58
N SER A 50 19.98 -4.05 -14.54
CA SER A 50 20.72 -4.39 -15.75
C SER A 50 22.16 -4.83 -15.45
N ARG A 51 22.85 -4.14 -14.51
CA ARG A 51 24.18 -4.53 -14.05
C ARG A 51 24.22 -5.89 -13.33
N MET A 52 23.10 -6.31 -12.74
CA MET A 52 22.96 -7.66 -12.17
C MET A 52 22.78 -8.74 -13.24
N GLY A 53 22.65 -8.37 -14.51
CA GLY A 53 22.44 -9.30 -15.63
C GLY A 53 21.02 -9.84 -15.74
N LEU A 54 20.05 -9.16 -15.16
CA LEU A 54 18.63 -9.48 -15.27
C LEU A 54 18.09 -9.02 -16.63
N ASP A 55 17.08 -9.73 -17.14
CA ASP A 55 16.30 -9.29 -18.30
C ASP A 55 15.29 -8.24 -17.86
N VAL A 56 15.52 -6.99 -18.27
CA VAL A 56 14.77 -5.82 -17.77
C VAL A 56 13.84 -5.29 -18.85
N ASP A 57 12.54 -5.30 -18.55
CA ASP A 57 11.50 -4.56 -19.28
C ASP A 57 11.19 -3.28 -18.52
N ILE A 58 11.35 -2.14 -19.18
CA ILE A 58 11.05 -0.81 -18.67
C ILE A 58 10.10 -0.10 -19.62
N TRP A 59 8.99 0.44 -19.12
CA TRP A 59 7.97 1.06 -19.97
C TRP A 59 7.21 2.16 -19.24
N GLU A 60 6.71 3.13 -19.98
CA GLU A 60 5.76 4.12 -19.50
C GLU A 60 4.32 3.62 -19.69
N THR A 61 3.45 3.95 -18.75
CA THR A 61 2.05 3.52 -18.76
C THR A 61 1.29 4.11 -19.96
N ASP A 62 0.65 3.25 -20.75
CA ASP A 62 -0.29 3.68 -21.78
C ASP A 62 -1.61 4.07 -21.14
N TRP A 63 -1.83 5.39 -21.07
CA TRP A 63 -3.04 5.98 -20.50
C TRP A 63 -4.34 5.49 -21.15
N ASN A 64 -4.32 5.18 -22.45
CA ASN A 64 -5.51 4.76 -23.17
C ASN A 64 -5.89 3.31 -22.85
N GLU A 65 -4.90 2.45 -22.66
CA GLU A 65 -5.14 1.06 -22.22
C GLU A 65 -5.54 1.02 -20.75
N LEU A 66 -4.85 1.79 -19.90
CA LEU A 66 -5.13 1.86 -18.47
C LEU A 66 -6.58 2.25 -18.17
N LYS A 67 -7.11 3.26 -18.87
CA LYS A 67 -8.50 3.76 -18.69
C LYS A 67 -9.59 2.74 -19.02
N LYS A 68 -9.30 1.73 -19.81
CA LYS A 68 -10.26 0.68 -20.17
C LYS A 68 -10.40 -0.38 -19.08
N HIS A 69 -9.45 -0.43 -18.15
CA HIS A 69 -9.42 -1.49 -17.17
C HIS A 69 -10.39 -1.20 -16.00
N PRO A 70 -11.16 -2.18 -15.49
CA PRO A 70 -12.13 -1.96 -14.41
C PRO A 70 -11.49 -1.54 -13.08
N GLY A 71 -10.21 -1.82 -12.88
CA GLY A 71 -9.42 -1.36 -11.73
C GLY A 71 -8.95 0.08 -11.81
N TYR A 72 -9.12 0.74 -12.98
CA TYR A 72 -8.73 2.14 -13.14
C TYR A 72 -9.55 3.08 -12.24
N ARG A 73 -8.88 4.07 -11.67
CA ARG A 73 -9.51 5.19 -10.96
C ARG A 73 -8.96 6.50 -11.53
N PRO A 74 -9.80 7.53 -11.75
CA PRO A 74 -9.34 8.81 -12.29
C PRO A 74 -8.29 9.48 -11.39
N VAL A 75 -7.19 9.90 -11.99
CA VAL A 75 -6.13 10.70 -11.35
C VAL A 75 -5.83 11.93 -12.20
N GLU A 76 -5.29 12.97 -11.57
CA GLU A 76 -5.01 14.26 -12.23
C GLU A 76 -3.65 14.29 -12.95
N ARG A 77 -2.75 13.34 -12.66
CA ARG A 77 -1.36 13.33 -13.16
C ARG A 77 -1.17 12.31 -14.29
N GLY A 78 -0.35 12.68 -15.28
CA GLY A 78 0.09 11.78 -16.35
C GLY A 78 1.28 10.90 -15.91
N TYR A 79 1.68 9.99 -16.81
CA TYR A 79 2.76 8.99 -16.55
C TYR A 79 4.00 9.23 -17.41
N GLU A 80 4.03 10.31 -18.19
CA GLU A 80 5.20 10.64 -19.03
C GLU A 80 6.45 10.83 -18.18
N GLY A 81 7.54 10.17 -18.58
CA GLY A 81 8.81 10.18 -17.86
C GLY A 81 8.85 9.33 -16.58
N ARG A 82 7.78 8.60 -16.27
CA ARG A 82 7.59 7.80 -15.05
C ARG A 82 7.40 6.32 -15.40
N PRO A 83 8.45 5.59 -15.79
CA PRO A 83 8.32 4.19 -16.22
C PRO A 83 8.11 3.24 -15.05
N ASN A 84 7.44 2.10 -15.30
CA ASN A 84 7.45 0.90 -14.49
C ASN A 84 8.57 -0.03 -14.93
N ILE A 85 8.97 -0.97 -14.06
CA ILE A 85 10.03 -1.94 -14.33
C ILE A 85 9.57 -3.34 -13.95
N VAL A 86 9.84 -4.32 -14.80
CA VAL A 86 9.92 -5.73 -14.43
C VAL A 86 11.28 -6.28 -14.83
N ALA A 87 12.03 -6.79 -13.86
CA ALA A 87 13.31 -7.45 -14.10
C ALA A 87 13.19 -8.94 -13.81
N ARG A 88 13.57 -9.78 -14.76
CA ARG A 88 13.45 -11.24 -14.70
C ARG A 88 14.79 -11.90 -14.44
N LEU A 89 14.86 -12.72 -13.38
CA LEU A 89 15.86 -13.78 -13.23
C LEU A 89 15.27 -15.08 -13.77
N ALA A 90 15.77 -15.53 -14.91
CA ALA A 90 15.27 -16.74 -15.55
C ALA A 90 15.65 -18.00 -14.77
N GLY A 91 14.67 -18.84 -14.48
CA GLY A 91 14.87 -20.18 -13.93
C GLY A 91 15.30 -21.20 -15.00
N SER A 92 15.66 -22.40 -14.56
CA SER A 92 16.01 -23.51 -15.46
C SER A 92 14.79 -24.30 -15.98
N GLY A 93 13.59 -23.95 -15.50
CA GLY A 93 12.32 -24.60 -15.84
C GLY A 93 11.84 -25.64 -14.81
N GLY A 94 10.54 -25.85 -14.77
CA GLY A 94 9.86 -26.84 -13.91
C GLY A 94 9.61 -26.43 -12.46
N GLY A 95 10.01 -25.23 -12.04
CA GLY A 95 9.73 -24.68 -10.72
C GLY A 95 8.68 -23.58 -10.75
N LYS A 96 8.07 -23.27 -9.60
CA LYS A 96 7.10 -22.19 -9.46
C LYS A 96 7.76 -20.83 -9.66
N SER A 97 7.09 -19.95 -10.39
CA SER A 97 7.50 -18.55 -10.54
C SER A 97 7.12 -17.70 -9.32
N LEU A 98 7.87 -16.63 -9.08
CA LEU A 98 7.62 -15.68 -8.00
C LEU A 98 7.71 -14.25 -8.50
N LEU A 99 6.73 -13.42 -8.11
CA LEU A 99 6.73 -11.98 -8.35
C LEU A 99 6.99 -11.23 -7.05
N LEU A 100 8.00 -10.35 -7.07
CA LEU A 100 8.39 -9.48 -5.97
C LEU A 100 7.95 -8.06 -6.32
N ASN A 101 6.88 -7.58 -5.67
CA ASN A 101 6.28 -6.28 -5.98
C ASN A 101 6.71 -5.21 -4.96
N GLY A 102 6.93 -3.99 -5.44
CA GLY A 102 7.17 -2.84 -4.59
C GLY A 102 7.16 -1.53 -5.34
N HIS A 103 6.76 -0.44 -4.67
CA HIS A 103 6.72 0.90 -5.24
C HIS A 103 7.93 1.75 -4.83
N THR A 104 8.19 2.79 -5.61
CA THR A 104 9.28 3.73 -5.36
C THR A 104 8.81 5.14 -5.07
N ASP A 105 7.54 5.42 -5.34
CA ASP A 105 6.97 6.70 -4.97
C ASP A 105 6.78 6.80 -3.45
N VAL A 106 6.76 8.03 -2.98
CA VAL A 106 6.63 8.36 -1.56
C VAL A 106 5.72 9.57 -1.40
N ILE A 107 5.06 9.69 -0.25
CA ILE A 107 4.29 10.88 0.07
C ILE A 107 5.17 12.12 0.23
N PRO A 108 4.64 13.34 0.05
CA PRO A 108 5.35 14.59 0.29
C PRO A 108 5.91 14.70 1.71
N VAL A 109 7.04 15.37 1.85
CA VAL A 109 7.70 15.60 3.15
C VAL A 109 7.14 16.80 3.94
N GLY A 110 6.06 17.41 3.47
CA GLY A 110 5.48 18.61 4.06
C GLY A 110 6.41 19.83 3.94
N ALA A 111 6.30 20.76 4.87
CA ALA A 111 7.20 21.94 4.92
C ALA A 111 8.61 21.62 5.45
N GLY A 112 8.84 20.39 5.90
CA GLY A 112 10.13 19.93 6.43
C GLY A 112 10.45 20.38 7.86
N GLU A 113 9.57 21.12 8.51
CA GLU A 113 9.80 21.66 9.85
C GLU A 113 9.87 20.60 10.97
N GLY A 114 9.29 19.43 10.75
CA GLY A 114 9.30 18.30 11.69
C GLY A 114 10.48 17.35 11.53
N TRP A 115 11.34 17.54 10.53
CA TRP A 115 12.50 16.69 10.27
C TRP A 115 13.75 17.20 10.97
N ASP A 116 14.44 16.32 11.73
CA ASP A 116 15.71 16.65 12.39
C ASP A 116 16.84 16.87 11.37
N GLU A 117 16.78 16.20 10.23
CA GLU A 117 17.75 16.26 9.13
C GLU A 117 17.00 16.30 7.79
N ASN A 118 17.73 16.59 6.71
CA ASN A 118 17.16 16.55 5.35
C ASN A 118 16.50 15.15 5.10
N PRO A 119 15.22 15.09 4.73
CA PRO A 119 14.50 13.82 4.47
C PRO A 119 15.15 12.90 3.43
N TRP A 120 16.05 13.44 2.62
CA TRP A 120 16.77 12.72 1.56
C TRP A 120 18.24 12.46 1.92
N SER A 121 18.66 12.70 3.17
CA SER A 121 20.06 12.52 3.62
C SER A 121 20.46 11.05 3.68
N ALA A 122 19.52 10.14 3.83
CA ALA A 122 19.77 8.72 4.07
C ALA A 122 20.79 8.49 5.20
N SER A 123 20.68 9.27 6.27
CA SER A 123 21.64 9.24 7.38
C SER A 123 21.53 7.92 8.15
N VAL A 124 22.69 7.42 8.60
CA VAL A 124 22.79 6.20 9.40
C VAL A 124 23.18 6.57 10.81
N ARG A 125 22.30 6.30 11.77
CA ARG A 125 22.56 6.52 13.20
C ARG A 125 21.81 5.51 14.06
N ASP A 126 22.34 5.09 15.16
CA ASP A 126 21.71 4.21 16.14
C ASP A 126 21.12 2.92 15.52
N GLY A 127 21.82 2.31 14.55
CA GLY A 127 21.36 1.10 13.86
C GLY A 127 20.16 1.30 12.93
N ARG A 128 19.88 2.54 12.50
CA ARG A 128 18.76 2.91 11.64
C ARG A 128 19.22 3.72 10.43
N ILE A 129 18.47 3.62 9.35
CA ILE A 129 18.61 4.48 8.16
C ILE A 129 17.40 5.41 8.15
N TYR A 130 17.65 6.72 8.21
CA TYR A 130 16.61 7.76 8.25
C TYR A 130 16.38 8.37 6.88
N GLY A 131 15.13 8.65 6.57
CA GLY A 131 14.72 9.38 5.37
C GLY A 131 13.33 8.96 4.87
N ARG A 132 12.70 9.83 4.09
CA ARG A 132 11.39 9.55 3.48
C ARG A 132 11.47 8.34 2.53
N GLY A 133 10.55 7.39 2.72
CA GLY A 133 10.49 6.15 1.96
C GLY A 133 11.39 5.04 2.50
N THR A 134 12.11 5.25 3.62
CA THR A 134 12.92 4.17 4.23
C THR A 134 12.04 3.06 4.78
N ALA A 135 10.92 3.37 5.40
CA ALA A 135 9.94 2.39 5.84
C ALA A 135 8.99 2.04 4.69
N ASP A 136 8.44 3.02 3.99
CA ASP A 136 7.41 2.86 2.98
C ASP A 136 7.85 3.38 1.59
N MET A 137 8.27 2.47 0.64
CA MET A 137 8.68 1.09 0.91
C MET A 137 10.01 0.77 0.22
N LYS A 138 10.90 1.80 0.09
CA LYS A 138 12.20 1.62 -0.60
C LYS A 138 13.06 0.51 0.02
N SER A 139 12.95 0.29 1.35
CA SER A 139 13.67 -0.81 2.00
C SER A 139 13.13 -2.18 1.58
N GLY A 140 11.82 -2.31 1.33
CA GLY A 140 11.22 -3.51 0.77
C GLY A 140 11.72 -3.79 -0.65
N VAL A 141 11.71 -2.78 -1.52
CA VAL A 141 12.27 -2.89 -2.88
C VAL A 141 13.77 -3.26 -2.83
N ALA A 142 14.54 -2.59 -1.98
CA ALA A 142 15.95 -2.91 -1.81
C ALA A 142 16.16 -4.34 -1.28
N SER A 143 15.28 -4.83 -0.38
CA SER A 143 15.33 -6.21 0.12
C SER A 143 15.11 -7.24 -1.00
N HIS A 144 14.18 -6.97 -1.92
CA HIS A 144 13.93 -7.81 -3.09
C HIS A 144 15.16 -7.90 -4.00
N ILE A 145 15.76 -6.75 -4.31
CA ILE A 145 16.97 -6.67 -5.17
C ILE A 145 18.14 -7.43 -4.51
N MET A 146 18.38 -7.19 -3.22
CA MET A 146 19.49 -7.79 -2.49
C MET A 146 19.32 -9.30 -2.27
N ALA A 147 18.08 -9.78 -2.09
CA ALA A 147 17.79 -11.20 -2.02
C ALA A 147 18.14 -11.91 -3.34
N VAL A 148 17.74 -11.33 -4.48
CA VAL A 148 18.10 -11.86 -5.80
C VAL A 148 19.61 -11.77 -6.08
N GLN A 149 20.25 -10.68 -5.67
CA GLN A 149 21.71 -10.54 -5.80
C GLN A 149 22.46 -11.59 -4.99
N ALA A 150 22.00 -11.92 -3.78
CA ALA A 150 22.62 -12.94 -2.92
C ALA A 150 22.53 -14.35 -3.53
N LEU A 151 21.44 -14.70 -4.22
CA LEU A 151 21.33 -15.95 -4.97
C LEU A 151 22.40 -16.04 -6.09
N GLY A 152 22.57 -14.97 -6.85
CA GLY A 152 23.61 -14.88 -7.87
C GLY A 152 25.01 -15.02 -7.28
N ALA A 153 25.32 -14.30 -6.19
CA ALA A 153 26.60 -14.37 -5.50
C ALA A 153 26.88 -15.75 -4.90
N ALA A 154 25.83 -16.46 -4.44
CA ALA A 154 25.94 -17.85 -3.99
C ALA A 154 26.08 -18.86 -5.15
N GLY A 155 25.92 -18.44 -6.42
CA GLY A 155 25.96 -19.32 -7.59
C GLY A 155 24.80 -20.32 -7.62
N VAL A 156 23.67 -19.96 -7.03
CA VAL A 156 22.46 -20.82 -6.98
C VAL A 156 21.62 -20.58 -8.23
N ARG A 157 21.20 -21.68 -8.88
CA ARG A 157 20.23 -21.63 -9.99
C ARG A 157 18.89 -22.10 -9.48
N LEU A 158 17.84 -21.32 -9.75
CA LEU A 158 16.46 -21.65 -9.44
C LEU A 158 15.83 -22.46 -10.58
N LYS A 159 14.79 -23.24 -10.26
CA LYS A 159 13.95 -23.89 -11.28
C LYS A 159 12.92 -22.92 -11.85
N GLY A 160 12.25 -22.12 -11.01
CA GLY A 160 11.25 -21.14 -11.41
C GLY A 160 11.86 -19.75 -11.64
N ASP A 161 11.14 -18.94 -12.41
CA ASP A 161 11.51 -17.54 -12.67
C ASP A 161 11.23 -16.66 -11.44
N VAL A 162 12.05 -15.62 -11.25
CA VAL A 162 11.77 -14.53 -10.31
C VAL A 162 11.60 -13.24 -11.09
N LEU A 163 10.49 -12.56 -10.85
CA LEU A 163 10.16 -11.25 -11.41
C LEU A 163 10.27 -10.20 -10.32
N ILE A 164 11.15 -9.22 -10.45
CA ILE A 164 11.19 -8.03 -9.58
C ILE A 164 10.37 -6.95 -10.28
N ASN A 165 9.20 -6.64 -9.73
CA ASN A 165 8.28 -5.64 -10.23
C ASN A 165 8.38 -4.38 -9.39
N ILE A 166 8.93 -3.32 -9.96
CA ILE A 166 9.13 -2.02 -9.32
C ILE A 166 8.24 -1.00 -10.01
N VAL A 167 7.29 -0.47 -9.25
CA VAL A 167 6.21 0.35 -9.78
C VAL A 167 6.24 1.78 -9.25
N ILE A 168 5.41 2.61 -9.86
CA ILE A 168 5.13 4.00 -9.50
C ILE A 168 3.68 4.14 -9.02
N ASP A 169 3.36 5.28 -8.39
CA ASP A 169 1.99 5.77 -8.17
C ASP A 169 1.15 4.93 -7.20
N GLU A 170 1.77 4.13 -6.31
CA GLU A 170 1.04 3.34 -5.30
C GLU A 170 0.28 4.24 -4.34
N GLU A 171 0.95 5.28 -3.82
CA GLU A 171 0.46 6.20 -2.78
C GLU A 171 -0.80 7.01 -3.21
N VAL A 172 -1.14 6.99 -4.48
CA VAL A 172 -2.30 7.72 -5.03
C VAL A 172 -3.32 6.79 -5.67
N SER A 173 -2.90 5.82 -6.48
CA SER A 173 -3.83 5.01 -7.26
C SER A 173 -3.48 3.53 -7.40
N GLY A 174 -2.20 3.18 -7.33
CA GLY A 174 -1.67 1.84 -7.62
C GLY A 174 -1.64 1.51 -9.11
N HIS A 175 -1.69 2.53 -9.97
CA HIS A 175 -1.74 2.30 -11.43
C HIS A 175 -0.46 1.67 -11.97
N GLY A 176 0.69 1.81 -11.31
CA GLY A 176 1.90 1.12 -11.72
C GLY A 176 1.76 -0.41 -11.67
N THR A 177 1.22 -0.94 -10.57
CA THR A 177 0.93 -2.38 -10.47
C THR A 177 -0.22 -2.80 -11.38
N LEU A 178 -1.26 -1.96 -11.53
CA LEU A 178 -2.34 -2.24 -12.47
C LEU A 178 -1.84 -2.34 -13.92
N ASP A 179 -0.93 -1.45 -14.32
CA ASP A 179 -0.32 -1.46 -15.65
C ASP A 179 0.57 -2.70 -15.86
N THR A 180 1.28 -3.14 -14.83
CA THR A 180 2.02 -4.42 -14.83
C THR A 180 1.09 -5.59 -15.14
N VAL A 181 -0.09 -5.61 -14.53
CA VAL A 181 -1.12 -6.64 -14.78
C VAL A 181 -1.67 -6.55 -16.21
N ILE A 182 -1.97 -5.35 -16.70
CA ILE A 182 -2.44 -5.11 -18.07
C ILE A 182 -1.40 -5.58 -19.09
N ARG A 183 -0.11 -5.40 -18.79
CA ARG A 183 1.01 -5.86 -19.62
C ARG A 183 1.16 -7.39 -19.62
N GLY A 184 0.42 -8.10 -18.76
CA GLY A 184 0.34 -9.56 -18.73
C GLY A 184 1.34 -10.25 -17.78
N TYR A 185 2.00 -9.52 -16.90
CA TYR A 185 2.88 -10.10 -15.90
C TYR A 185 2.07 -10.80 -14.80
N SER A 186 2.44 -12.05 -14.53
CA SER A 186 1.85 -12.90 -13.49
C SER A 186 2.87 -13.94 -13.00
N ALA A 187 2.60 -14.56 -11.84
CA ALA A 187 3.43 -15.62 -11.28
C ALA A 187 2.59 -16.61 -10.44
N ASP A 188 3.17 -17.77 -10.12
CA ASP A 188 2.53 -18.79 -9.27
C ASP A 188 2.37 -18.32 -7.81
N GLY A 189 3.06 -17.24 -7.41
CA GLY A 189 2.93 -16.55 -6.12
C GLY A 189 3.61 -15.19 -6.15
N GLY A 190 3.28 -14.35 -5.18
CA GLY A 190 3.85 -13.01 -5.06
C GLY A 190 4.19 -12.64 -3.62
N ILE A 191 5.17 -11.75 -3.45
CA ILE A 191 5.49 -11.08 -2.19
C ILE A 191 5.57 -9.59 -2.47
N SER A 192 4.76 -8.79 -1.77
CA SER A 192 4.91 -7.34 -1.75
C SER A 192 5.80 -6.93 -0.58
N GLY A 193 6.80 -6.10 -0.85
CA GLY A 193 7.76 -5.62 0.15
C GLY A 193 7.27 -4.46 1.01
N GLU A 194 5.96 -4.25 1.09
CA GLU A 194 5.30 -3.24 1.91
C GLU A 194 5.70 -3.30 3.38
N THR A 195 5.70 -2.13 4.04
CA THR A 195 5.93 -2.00 5.48
C THR A 195 5.03 -2.93 6.27
N SER A 196 5.61 -3.84 7.06
CA SER A 196 4.82 -4.80 7.82
C SER A 196 5.38 -5.13 9.21
N ASP A 197 6.42 -4.43 9.69
CA ASP A 197 7.12 -4.78 10.94
C ASP A 197 7.63 -6.25 10.92
N LEU A 198 7.96 -6.80 9.74
CA LEU A 198 8.27 -8.20 9.47
C LEU A 198 7.10 -9.17 9.78
N ALA A 199 5.88 -8.68 9.97
CA ALA A 199 4.69 -9.53 10.00
C ALA A 199 4.38 -10.08 8.61
N ILE A 200 3.77 -11.25 8.56
CA ILE A 200 3.28 -11.84 7.32
C ILE A 200 1.81 -11.48 7.18
N GLN A 201 1.48 -10.71 6.13
CA GLN A 201 0.14 -10.14 5.97
C GLN A 201 -0.50 -10.64 4.66
N PRO A 202 -1.30 -11.71 4.71
CA PRO A 202 -1.98 -12.25 3.53
C PRO A 202 -3.20 -11.43 3.09
N ALA A 203 -3.55 -10.38 3.83
CA ALA A 203 -4.70 -9.53 3.54
C ALA A 203 -4.37 -8.04 3.69
N CYS A 204 -5.04 -7.19 2.92
CA CYS A 204 -5.08 -5.75 3.11
C CYS A 204 -6.52 -5.24 3.13
N ILE A 205 -6.77 -4.16 3.89
CA ILE A 205 -8.08 -3.50 3.89
C ILE A 205 -8.28 -2.70 2.60
N GLY A 206 -9.56 -2.47 2.26
CA GLY A 206 -9.94 -1.48 1.25
C GLY A 206 -10.15 -0.11 1.87
N ARG A 207 -10.22 0.91 1.01
CA ARG A 207 -10.44 2.30 1.43
C ARG A 207 -11.27 3.03 0.40
N ILE A 208 -12.33 3.70 0.85
CA ILE A 208 -13.26 4.47 0.02
C ILE A 208 -13.30 5.89 0.55
N TRP A 209 -12.96 6.87 -0.30
CA TRP A 209 -13.15 8.28 0.06
C TRP A 209 -14.52 8.77 -0.42
N PHE A 210 -15.12 9.64 0.39
CA PHE A 210 -16.43 10.21 0.08
C PHE A 210 -16.52 11.69 0.44
N GLU A 211 -17.44 12.37 -0.23
CA GLU A 211 -17.89 13.72 0.07
C GLU A 211 -19.40 13.74 0.26
N ILE A 212 -19.87 14.52 1.24
CA ILE A 212 -21.30 14.75 1.47
C ILE A 212 -21.54 16.27 1.45
N GLU A 213 -22.26 16.73 0.45
CA GLU A 213 -22.68 18.12 0.31
C GLU A 213 -24.06 18.32 0.91
N ILE A 214 -24.20 19.31 1.79
CA ILE A 214 -25.40 19.60 2.54
C ILE A 214 -25.73 21.09 2.34
N LEU A 215 -26.96 21.37 1.93
CA LEU A 215 -27.44 22.73 1.71
C LEU A 215 -28.42 23.15 2.80
N GLY A 216 -28.14 24.27 3.44
CA GLY A 216 -29.06 24.96 4.32
C GLY A 216 -29.86 26.08 3.62
N LYS A 217 -30.44 26.96 4.39
CA LYS A 217 -31.21 28.12 3.91
C LYS A 217 -30.62 29.42 4.46
N PRO A 218 -30.27 30.40 3.61
CA PRO A 218 -29.73 31.67 4.06
C PRO A 218 -30.72 32.49 4.87
N ALA A 219 -30.21 33.22 5.86
CA ALA A 219 -30.95 34.24 6.58
C ALA A 219 -30.00 35.28 7.17
N GLY A 220 -30.45 36.53 7.28
CA GLY A 220 -29.72 37.54 8.02
C GLY A 220 -29.76 37.25 9.53
N ILE A 221 -28.76 37.73 10.27
CA ILE A 221 -28.60 37.45 11.70
C ILE A 221 -29.83 37.82 12.53
N GLN A 222 -30.51 38.92 12.20
CA GLN A 222 -31.74 39.37 12.87
C GLN A 222 -32.94 38.46 12.56
N LYS A 223 -32.93 37.76 11.42
CA LYS A 223 -34.02 36.86 10.98
C LYS A 223 -33.53 35.40 10.91
N ARG A 224 -32.51 35.02 11.67
CA ARG A 224 -31.95 33.68 11.68
C ARG A 224 -32.94 32.55 11.86
N TYR A 225 -34.06 32.82 12.52
CA TYR A 225 -35.17 31.87 12.71
C TYR A 225 -35.88 31.47 11.41
N GLN A 226 -35.64 32.20 10.30
CA GLN A 226 -36.16 31.89 8.96
C GLN A 226 -35.19 31.06 8.14
N GLY A 227 -33.94 30.93 8.59
CA GLY A 227 -32.90 30.19 7.94
C GLY A 227 -32.76 28.75 8.45
N VAL A 228 -31.93 27.97 7.75
CA VAL A 228 -31.55 26.62 8.17
C VAL A 228 -30.03 26.51 8.12
N SER A 229 -29.41 26.24 9.26
CA SER A 229 -27.95 26.22 9.39
C SER A 229 -27.33 24.98 8.76
N GLY A 230 -26.45 25.15 7.76
CA GLY A 230 -25.64 24.08 7.21
C GLY A 230 -24.76 23.40 8.26
N ILE A 231 -24.26 24.14 9.28
CA ILE A 231 -23.50 23.55 10.39
C ILE A 231 -24.35 22.57 11.19
N SER A 232 -25.60 22.99 11.55
CA SER A 232 -26.48 22.12 12.31
C SER A 232 -26.92 20.87 11.56
N LEU A 233 -27.14 21.01 10.25
CA LEU A 233 -27.44 19.86 9.38
C LEU A 233 -26.23 18.95 9.24
N GLY A 234 -25.04 19.55 9.02
CA GLY A 234 -23.78 18.80 8.91
C GLY A 234 -23.48 17.94 10.13
N ASN A 235 -23.71 18.48 11.34
CA ASN A 235 -23.56 17.72 12.59
C ASN A 235 -24.49 16.49 12.65
N LYS A 236 -25.75 16.60 12.17
CA LYS A 236 -26.68 15.47 12.13
C LYS A 236 -26.20 14.38 11.18
N ILE A 237 -25.65 14.76 10.03
CA ILE A 237 -25.11 13.81 9.06
C ILE A 237 -23.80 13.21 9.56
N ALA A 238 -22.91 13.98 10.19
CA ALA A 238 -21.68 13.45 10.79
C ALA A 238 -22.00 12.40 11.88
N GLN A 239 -23.02 12.65 12.72
CA GLN A 239 -23.50 11.66 13.68
C GLN A 239 -24.02 10.39 12.99
N ALA A 240 -24.75 10.53 11.90
CA ALA A 240 -25.25 9.37 11.14
C ALA A 240 -24.10 8.53 10.53
N VAL A 241 -23.01 9.17 10.11
CA VAL A 241 -21.80 8.47 9.66
C VAL A 241 -21.16 7.70 10.82
N GLN A 242 -21.06 8.29 12.02
CA GLN A 242 -20.55 7.61 13.21
C GLN A 242 -21.43 6.40 13.60
N GLU A 243 -22.74 6.52 13.54
CA GLU A 243 -23.66 5.40 13.79
C GLU A 243 -23.49 4.25 12.78
N LEU A 244 -23.08 4.55 11.55
CA LEU A 244 -22.72 3.52 10.56
C LEU A 244 -21.44 2.79 10.98
N GLU A 245 -20.41 3.52 11.41
CA GLU A 245 -19.17 2.94 11.93
C GLU A 245 -19.45 2.01 13.11
N ASP A 246 -20.19 2.49 14.12
CA ASP A 246 -20.53 1.73 15.32
C ASP A 246 -21.21 0.41 14.99
N ARG A 247 -22.15 0.41 14.03
CA ARG A 247 -22.80 -0.83 13.56
C ARG A 247 -21.83 -1.76 12.86
N ARG A 248 -20.96 -1.23 11.97
CA ARG A 248 -20.01 -2.06 11.25
C ARG A 248 -18.99 -2.69 12.19
N VAL A 249 -18.45 -1.92 13.14
CA VAL A 249 -17.53 -2.42 14.17
C VAL A 249 -18.16 -3.52 15.02
N ALA A 250 -19.45 -3.39 15.34
CA ALA A 250 -20.17 -4.40 16.12
C ALA A 250 -20.44 -5.71 15.35
N THR A 251 -20.64 -5.63 14.03
CA THR A 251 -21.15 -6.75 13.22
C THR A 251 -20.14 -7.40 12.31
N VAL A 252 -19.22 -6.63 11.73
CA VAL A 252 -18.20 -7.16 10.81
C VAL A 252 -17.09 -7.83 11.61
N LYS A 253 -16.75 -9.07 11.26
CA LYS A 253 -15.68 -9.84 11.90
C LYS A 253 -14.80 -10.47 10.84
N HIS A 254 -13.49 -10.40 11.05
CA HIS A 254 -12.52 -11.03 10.18
C HIS A 254 -11.34 -11.59 11.00
N PRO A 255 -10.87 -12.83 10.75
CA PRO A 255 -9.83 -13.45 11.58
C PRO A 255 -8.52 -12.67 11.63
N LEU A 256 -8.11 -12.04 10.52
CA LEU A 256 -6.88 -11.25 10.41
C LEU A 256 -7.04 -9.82 10.93
N TYR A 257 -8.24 -9.41 11.31
CA TYR A 257 -8.58 -8.07 11.82
C TYR A 257 -9.37 -8.19 13.13
N PRO A 258 -8.74 -8.68 14.21
CA PRO A 258 -9.44 -8.93 15.48
C PRO A 258 -9.95 -7.66 16.15
N ASN A 259 -9.29 -6.51 15.92
CA ASN A 259 -9.76 -5.20 16.36
C ASN A 259 -10.44 -4.46 15.19
N ALA A 260 -11.76 -4.53 15.17
CA ALA A 260 -12.56 -3.90 14.11
C ALA A 260 -12.46 -2.37 14.10
N LEU A 261 -12.15 -1.72 15.23
CA LEU A 261 -11.94 -0.26 15.29
C LEU A 261 -10.77 0.19 14.42
N ASP A 262 -9.71 -0.60 14.35
CA ASP A 262 -8.53 -0.25 13.56
C ASP A 262 -8.77 -0.47 12.05
N SER A 263 -9.66 -1.41 11.69
CA SER A 263 -9.79 -1.91 10.31
C SER A 263 -11.00 -1.34 9.56
N LEU A 264 -12.02 -0.89 10.29
CA LEU A 264 -13.31 -0.46 9.74
C LEU A 264 -13.64 1.02 10.01
N PRO A 265 -12.69 1.97 9.92
CA PRO A 265 -13.05 3.36 10.12
C PRO A 265 -14.13 3.78 9.12
N CYS A 266 -15.10 4.55 9.60
CA CYS A 266 -16.07 5.28 8.79
C CYS A 266 -16.13 6.70 9.35
N MET A 267 -15.15 7.52 9.02
CA MET A 267 -14.89 8.78 9.71
C MET A 267 -15.01 10.00 8.81
N ILE A 268 -15.39 11.11 9.40
CA ILE A 268 -15.29 12.44 8.80
C ILE A 268 -13.91 13.02 9.15
N GLY A 269 -13.06 13.19 8.14
CA GLY A 269 -11.72 13.79 8.28
C GLY A 269 -11.71 15.31 8.05
N SER A 270 -12.75 15.85 7.39
CA SER A 270 -12.87 17.29 7.13
C SER A 270 -14.33 17.72 7.21
N PHE A 271 -14.57 18.84 7.90
CA PHE A 271 -15.87 19.47 8.05
C PHE A 271 -15.72 20.97 7.76
N SER A 272 -16.28 21.42 6.64
CA SER A 272 -16.21 22.82 6.21
C SER A 272 -17.61 23.39 6.08
N ALA A 273 -17.91 24.51 6.78
CA ALA A 273 -19.21 25.16 6.71
C ALA A 273 -19.11 26.65 7.04
N GLY A 274 -19.85 27.47 6.28
CA GLY A 274 -19.87 28.91 6.45
C GLY A 274 -18.55 29.58 6.04
N ASN A 275 -18.59 30.92 5.92
CA ASN A 275 -17.45 31.72 5.51
C ASN A 275 -17.35 33.09 6.22
N TYR A 276 -18.35 33.42 7.03
CA TYR A 276 -18.39 34.71 7.73
C TYR A 276 -19.12 34.59 9.06
N PRO A 277 -18.55 35.13 10.20
CA PRO A 277 -19.09 34.94 11.55
C PRO A 277 -20.51 35.46 11.75
N SER A 278 -20.92 36.49 11.03
CA SER A 278 -22.25 37.12 11.14
C SER A 278 -23.20 36.76 10.01
N ALA A 279 -22.84 35.77 9.18
CA ALA A 279 -23.73 35.20 8.15
C ALA A 279 -24.24 33.83 8.59
N PHE A 280 -25.49 33.54 8.22
CA PHE A 280 -26.05 32.20 8.47
C PHE A 280 -25.43 31.19 7.48
N PRO A 281 -24.78 30.13 7.96
CA PRO A 281 -24.08 29.20 7.07
C PRO A 281 -25.09 28.41 6.23
N THR A 282 -24.91 28.46 4.91
CA THR A 282 -25.82 27.78 3.95
C THR A 282 -25.24 26.51 3.38
N ASN A 283 -23.91 26.40 3.33
CA ASN A 283 -23.23 25.25 2.76
C ASN A 283 -22.48 24.51 3.86
N CYS A 284 -22.51 23.18 3.80
CA CYS A 284 -21.64 22.30 4.56
C CYS A 284 -21.12 21.20 3.63
N LEU A 285 -19.81 20.97 3.69
CA LEU A 285 -19.14 19.89 3.00
C LEU A 285 -18.41 19.03 4.03
N LEU A 286 -18.79 17.76 4.07
CA LEU A 286 -18.10 16.73 4.84
C LEU A 286 -17.27 15.90 3.89
N LYS A 287 -16.02 15.62 4.25
CA LYS A 287 -15.15 14.67 3.53
C LYS A 287 -14.71 13.60 4.50
N GLY A 288 -14.74 12.35 4.05
CA GLY A 288 -14.42 11.23 4.92
C GLY A 288 -13.90 10.01 4.18
N SER A 289 -13.63 8.98 4.95
CA SER A 289 -13.18 7.69 4.42
C SER A 289 -13.83 6.52 5.14
N ILE A 290 -14.02 5.41 4.39
CA ILE A 290 -14.51 4.14 4.91
C ILE A 290 -13.46 3.08 4.67
N GLY A 291 -13.11 2.30 5.71
CA GLY A 291 -12.33 1.07 5.59
C GLY A 291 -13.25 -0.13 5.30
N THR A 292 -12.78 -1.09 4.51
CA THR A 292 -13.45 -2.38 4.29
C THR A 292 -12.48 -3.53 4.52
N VAL A 293 -12.97 -4.66 5.02
CA VAL A 293 -12.16 -5.88 5.16
C VAL A 293 -12.49 -6.86 4.04
N PRO A 294 -11.60 -7.83 3.73
CA PRO A 294 -11.91 -8.88 2.76
C PRO A 294 -13.23 -9.60 3.08
N GLY A 295 -13.96 -9.96 2.03
CA GLY A 295 -15.28 -10.59 2.14
C GLY A 295 -16.46 -9.61 2.21
N GLU A 296 -16.23 -8.31 2.44
CA GLU A 296 -17.31 -7.31 2.32
C GLU A 296 -17.61 -6.98 0.84
N ASP A 297 -18.89 -6.76 0.54
CA ASP A 297 -19.31 -6.18 -0.74
C ASP A 297 -18.92 -4.69 -0.78
N HIS A 298 -17.86 -4.35 -1.47
CA HIS A 298 -17.32 -3.01 -1.58
C HIS A 298 -18.37 -1.98 -2.04
N GLU A 299 -19.16 -2.30 -3.06
CA GLU A 299 -20.26 -1.46 -3.53
C GLU A 299 -21.44 -1.46 -2.54
N GLY A 300 -21.66 -2.55 -1.81
CA GLY A 300 -22.61 -2.64 -0.71
C GLY A 300 -22.28 -1.68 0.43
N VAL A 301 -21.00 -1.53 0.77
CA VAL A 301 -20.55 -0.57 1.78
C VAL A 301 -20.82 0.87 1.32
N LYS A 302 -20.58 1.20 0.06
CA LYS A 302 -20.94 2.50 -0.53
C LYS A 302 -22.45 2.76 -0.43
N ARG A 303 -23.27 1.76 -0.82
CA ARG A 303 -24.74 1.86 -0.68
C ARG A 303 -25.17 2.09 0.76
N SER A 304 -24.55 1.40 1.72
CA SER A 304 -24.88 1.56 3.15
C SER A 304 -24.63 2.98 3.65
N LEU A 305 -23.60 3.68 3.18
CA LEU A 305 -23.38 5.11 3.49
C LEU A 305 -24.50 5.97 2.91
N VAL A 306 -24.84 5.76 1.64
CA VAL A 306 -25.92 6.55 0.99
C VAL A 306 -27.25 6.34 1.69
N GLU A 307 -27.60 5.11 2.03
CA GLU A 307 -28.82 4.76 2.76
C GLU A 307 -28.85 5.36 4.18
N GLN A 308 -27.71 5.33 4.89
CA GLN A 308 -27.60 5.93 6.23
C GLN A 308 -27.80 7.44 6.20
N VAL A 309 -27.18 8.13 5.24
CA VAL A 309 -27.35 9.58 5.03
C VAL A 309 -28.80 9.90 4.67
N ALA A 310 -29.41 9.13 3.77
CA ALA A 310 -30.80 9.30 3.37
C ALA A 310 -31.77 9.09 4.54
N ALA A 311 -31.54 8.06 5.37
CA ALA A 311 -32.34 7.77 6.55
C ALA A 311 -32.25 8.89 7.62
N ALA A 312 -31.07 9.49 7.79
CA ALA A 312 -30.89 10.65 8.67
C ALA A 312 -31.58 11.89 8.09
N ALA A 313 -31.45 12.14 6.80
CA ALA A 313 -32.10 13.25 6.13
C ALA A 313 -33.63 13.18 6.20
N ALA A 314 -34.22 12.01 6.07
CA ALA A 314 -35.66 11.80 6.14
C ALA A 314 -36.26 12.18 7.51
N LYS A 315 -35.47 12.20 8.57
CA LYS A 315 -35.90 12.62 9.94
C LYS A 315 -35.83 14.13 10.14
N ASP A 316 -35.22 14.89 9.24
CA ASP A 316 -35.06 16.33 9.35
C ASP A 316 -36.05 17.05 8.42
N PRO A 317 -36.85 18.01 8.93
CA PRO A 317 -37.88 18.69 8.11
C PRO A 317 -37.34 19.41 6.88
N TRP A 318 -36.10 19.89 6.91
CA TRP A 318 -35.46 20.56 5.78
C TRP A 318 -34.78 19.59 4.81
N MET A 319 -33.97 18.67 5.34
CA MET A 319 -33.25 17.71 4.52
C MET A 319 -34.16 16.72 3.77
N LYS A 320 -35.38 16.48 4.30
CA LYS A 320 -36.36 15.66 3.60
C LYS A 320 -36.68 16.19 2.18
N ASP A 321 -36.75 17.52 2.03
CA ASP A 321 -37.03 18.16 0.75
C ASP A 321 -35.74 18.64 0.03
N HIS A 322 -34.62 18.69 0.75
CA HIS A 322 -33.30 19.10 0.28
C HIS A 322 -32.25 18.08 0.69
N PRO A 323 -32.28 16.84 0.14
CA PRO A 323 -31.43 15.75 0.59
C PRO A 323 -29.95 16.04 0.34
N PRO A 324 -29.07 15.62 1.28
CA PRO A 324 -27.61 15.66 1.07
C PRO A 324 -27.20 14.88 -0.18
N LYS A 325 -26.13 15.34 -0.84
CA LYS A 325 -25.54 14.65 -2.00
C LYS A 325 -24.29 13.94 -1.57
N VAL A 326 -24.28 12.61 -1.68
CA VAL A 326 -23.12 11.77 -1.43
C VAL A 326 -22.39 11.52 -2.75
N ARG A 327 -21.07 11.71 -2.75
CA ARG A 327 -20.18 11.39 -3.88
C ARG A 327 -19.01 10.57 -3.37
N PHE A 328 -18.57 9.59 -4.17
CA PHE A 328 -17.32 8.86 -3.95
C PHE A 328 -16.28 9.46 -4.87
N VAL A 329 -15.17 9.94 -4.30
CA VAL A 329 -14.16 10.74 -5.01
C VAL A 329 -12.75 10.38 -4.54
N GLY A 330 -11.79 10.44 -5.45
CA GLY A 330 -10.40 10.16 -5.13
C GLY A 330 -10.15 8.67 -4.88
N TYR A 331 -9.57 8.33 -3.72
CA TYR A 331 -9.12 6.99 -3.42
C TYR A 331 -10.29 5.99 -3.27
N ASP A 332 -10.22 4.90 -4.02
CA ASP A 332 -11.24 3.85 -4.06
C ASP A 332 -10.56 2.49 -4.30
N ALA A 333 -10.11 1.86 -3.23
CA ALA A 333 -9.38 0.60 -3.25
C ALA A 333 -10.21 -0.50 -2.59
N GLU A 334 -10.36 -1.62 -3.27
CA GLU A 334 -10.98 -2.82 -2.71
C GLU A 334 -10.04 -3.51 -1.71
N ALA A 335 -10.60 -4.17 -0.70
CA ALA A 335 -9.87 -5.09 0.15
C ALA A 335 -9.43 -6.33 -0.64
N SER A 336 -8.36 -6.97 -0.20
CA SER A 336 -7.83 -8.16 -0.86
C SER A 336 -7.26 -9.13 0.16
N GLU A 337 -7.41 -10.44 -0.10
CA GLU A 337 -6.76 -11.49 0.68
C GLU A 337 -6.41 -12.71 -0.16
N ILE A 338 -5.44 -13.47 0.34
CA ILE A 338 -5.17 -14.84 -0.05
C ILE A 338 -5.33 -15.75 1.17
N PRO A 339 -5.60 -17.06 1.00
CA PRO A 339 -5.71 -17.97 2.14
C PRO A 339 -4.46 -17.92 3.03
N SER A 340 -4.67 -17.83 4.34
CA SER A 340 -3.55 -17.80 5.32
C SER A 340 -2.71 -19.08 5.31
N ASP A 341 -3.23 -20.16 4.78
CA ASP A 341 -2.55 -21.45 4.55
C ASP A 341 -2.03 -21.60 3.11
N HIS A 342 -2.06 -20.56 2.30
CA HIS A 342 -1.48 -20.61 0.95
C HIS A 342 0.02 -20.93 1.01
N GLY A 343 0.52 -21.68 0.05
CA GLY A 343 1.90 -22.20 0.06
C GLY A 343 2.98 -21.11 0.18
N ILE A 344 2.76 -19.89 -0.38
CA ILE A 344 3.72 -18.78 -0.25
C ILE A 344 3.75 -18.23 1.17
N VAL A 345 2.59 -18.15 1.85
CA VAL A 345 2.48 -17.74 3.26
C VAL A 345 3.22 -18.73 4.15
N GLN A 346 2.95 -20.04 3.97
CA GLN A 346 3.64 -21.11 4.71
C GLN A 346 5.16 -21.10 4.47
N THR A 347 5.59 -20.78 3.25
CA THR A 347 7.03 -20.68 2.91
C THR A 347 7.69 -19.53 3.66
N LEU A 348 7.08 -18.36 3.71
CA LEU A 348 7.55 -17.22 4.51
C LEU A 348 7.58 -17.56 6.01
N GLN A 349 6.51 -18.14 6.56
CA GLN A 349 6.44 -18.52 7.97
C GLN A 349 7.58 -19.48 8.37
N ARG A 350 7.82 -20.51 7.56
CA ARG A 350 8.91 -21.48 7.80
C ARG A 350 10.27 -20.81 7.81
N ASN A 351 10.55 -19.95 6.82
CA ASN A 351 11.83 -19.28 6.72
C ASN A 351 12.01 -18.19 7.78
N TYR A 352 10.93 -17.49 8.14
CA TYR A 352 10.97 -16.56 9.27
C TYR A 352 11.34 -17.26 10.59
N ARG A 353 10.69 -18.40 10.90
CA ARG A 353 11.04 -19.21 12.12
C ARG A 353 12.49 -19.64 12.12
N GLU A 354 13.03 -20.04 10.98
CA GLU A 354 14.43 -20.45 10.86
C GLU A 354 15.39 -19.28 11.11
N ILE A 355 15.11 -18.10 10.57
CA ILE A 355 16.01 -16.94 10.68
C ILE A 355 15.86 -16.23 12.02
N VAL A 356 14.62 -16.05 12.51
CA VAL A 356 14.32 -15.21 13.69
C VAL A 356 14.20 -16.04 14.97
N GLY A 357 13.95 -17.34 14.85
CA GLY A 357 13.83 -18.26 16.01
C GLY A 357 12.50 -18.16 16.76
N ARG A 358 11.49 -17.46 16.22
CA ARG A 358 10.14 -17.36 16.79
C ARG A 358 9.07 -17.40 15.69
N GLU A 359 7.82 -17.59 16.09
CA GLU A 359 6.71 -17.50 15.14
C GLU A 359 6.56 -16.05 14.61
N PRO A 360 6.32 -15.88 13.30
CA PRO A 360 5.94 -14.57 12.76
C PRO A 360 4.54 -14.18 13.22
N GLU A 361 4.29 -12.90 13.34
CA GLU A 361 2.93 -12.39 13.40
C GLU A 361 2.22 -12.64 12.07
N LEU A 362 1.00 -13.15 12.15
CA LEU A 362 0.10 -13.32 11.00
C LEU A 362 -1.10 -12.40 11.20
N SER A 363 -1.18 -11.33 10.44
CA SER A 363 -2.20 -10.29 10.58
C SER A 363 -2.66 -9.77 9.22
N GLY A 364 -3.69 -8.92 9.19
CA GLY A 364 -4.06 -8.15 8.01
C GLY A 364 -3.43 -6.75 8.06
N ARG A 365 -2.99 -6.24 6.89
CA ARG A 365 -2.52 -4.85 6.77
C ARG A 365 -3.67 -3.88 7.04
N GLN A 366 -3.45 -2.88 7.89
CA GLN A 366 -4.42 -1.83 8.24
C GLN A 366 -4.47 -0.69 7.20
N GLY A 367 -3.83 -0.86 6.06
CA GLY A 367 -3.84 0.00 4.88
C GLY A 367 -4.24 -0.77 3.62
N ALA A 368 -4.66 -0.06 2.59
CA ALA A 368 -4.75 -0.64 1.26
C ALA A 368 -3.33 -0.89 0.71
N ALA A 369 -3.20 -1.80 -0.24
CA ALA A 369 -1.94 -2.12 -0.90
C ALA A 369 -2.18 -2.61 -2.33
N ASP A 370 -1.15 -2.56 -3.15
CA ASP A 370 -1.20 -2.97 -4.56
C ASP A 370 -1.41 -4.47 -4.78
N THR A 371 -1.26 -5.28 -3.73
CA THR A 371 -1.58 -6.72 -3.76
C THR A 371 -3.00 -6.99 -4.26
N ARG A 372 -3.94 -6.04 -4.10
CA ARG A 372 -5.31 -6.13 -4.64
C ARG A 372 -5.36 -6.37 -6.15
N PHE A 373 -4.46 -5.74 -6.91
CA PHE A 373 -4.43 -5.88 -8.37
C PHE A 373 -3.85 -7.23 -8.78
N LEU A 374 -2.76 -7.66 -8.14
CA LEU A 374 -2.11 -8.94 -8.40
C LEU A 374 -3.04 -10.10 -8.06
N ASN A 375 -3.69 -10.05 -6.91
CA ASN A 375 -4.62 -11.07 -6.46
C ASN A 375 -5.88 -11.15 -7.34
N LYS A 376 -6.44 -10.00 -7.70
CA LYS A 376 -7.72 -9.95 -8.41
C LYS A 376 -7.60 -10.15 -9.91
N TYR A 377 -6.58 -9.57 -10.53
CA TYR A 377 -6.52 -9.47 -12.00
C TYR A 377 -5.36 -10.23 -12.64
N ALA A 378 -4.30 -10.55 -11.89
CA ALA A 378 -3.16 -11.31 -12.40
C ALA A 378 -3.16 -12.79 -11.97
N ALA A 379 -4.14 -13.22 -11.17
CA ALA A 379 -4.14 -14.56 -10.55
C ALA A 379 -2.79 -14.90 -9.89
N THR A 380 -2.13 -13.89 -9.31
CA THR A 380 -0.85 -14.01 -8.63
C THR A 380 -1.08 -13.86 -7.12
N PRO A 381 -1.29 -14.96 -6.37
CA PRO A 381 -1.53 -14.91 -4.93
C PRO A 381 -0.36 -14.24 -4.21
N THR A 382 -0.59 -13.02 -3.73
CA THR A 382 0.46 -12.14 -3.20
C THR A 382 0.23 -11.84 -1.72
N VAL A 383 1.28 -12.05 -0.92
CA VAL A 383 1.35 -11.77 0.51
C VAL A 383 2.25 -10.56 0.74
N ILE A 384 1.95 -9.76 1.77
CA ILE A 384 2.80 -8.64 2.19
C ILE A 384 3.82 -9.15 3.21
N PHE A 385 5.08 -8.81 3.01
CA PHE A 385 6.18 -9.03 3.96
C PHE A 385 7.33 -8.08 3.65
N GLY A 386 7.63 -7.17 4.55
CA GLY A 386 8.73 -6.21 4.39
C GLY A 386 9.24 -5.65 5.71
N PRO A 387 10.41 -4.99 5.66
CA PRO A 387 10.96 -4.28 6.80
C PRO A 387 10.26 -2.94 7.00
N GLY A 388 10.65 -2.22 8.05
CA GLY A 388 10.07 -0.94 8.40
C GLY A 388 8.88 -1.04 9.33
N SER A 389 8.67 0.00 10.12
CA SER A 389 7.60 0.03 11.10
C SER A 389 6.43 0.89 10.64
N THR A 390 5.22 0.35 10.75
CA THR A 390 3.97 1.06 10.49
C THR A 390 3.77 2.25 11.42
N ALA A 391 4.48 2.29 12.56
CA ALA A 391 4.41 3.41 13.51
C ALA A 391 5.14 4.68 13.02
N VAL A 392 6.04 4.56 12.03
CA VAL A 392 6.85 5.69 11.53
C VAL A 392 6.67 5.95 10.04
N MET A 393 5.99 5.07 9.30
CA MET A 393 5.63 5.35 7.92
C MET A 393 4.77 6.62 7.84
N HIS A 394 4.91 7.41 6.79
CA HIS A 394 4.17 8.68 6.57
C HIS A 394 4.40 9.75 7.64
N SER A 395 5.31 9.54 8.60
CA SER A 395 5.67 10.54 9.61
C SER A 395 6.97 11.28 9.27
N ASP A 396 7.23 12.35 9.98
CA ASP A 396 8.56 12.98 9.98
C ASP A 396 9.56 12.07 10.71
N ASN A 397 10.84 12.18 10.36
CA ASN A 397 11.91 11.32 10.87
C ASN A 397 11.66 9.82 10.63
N GLU A 398 11.03 9.48 9.52
CA GLU A 398 10.84 8.11 9.05
C GLU A 398 12.19 7.37 9.00
N TYR A 399 12.19 6.11 9.42
CA TYR A 399 13.39 5.27 9.41
C TYR A 399 13.06 3.79 9.22
N VAL A 400 14.07 3.02 8.83
CA VAL A 400 14.08 1.56 8.91
C VAL A 400 15.23 1.08 9.80
N SER A 401 14.97 0.05 10.63
CA SER A 401 16.01 -0.66 11.37
C SER A 401 16.91 -1.44 10.41
N ILE A 402 18.24 -1.33 10.55
CA ILE A 402 19.20 -2.10 9.75
C ILE A 402 19.03 -3.60 10.02
N ASP A 403 18.76 -3.98 11.27
CA ASP A 403 18.54 -5.38 11.64
C ASP A 403 17.28 -5.96 10.99
N ASP A 404 16.15 -5.20 10.97
CA ASP A 404 14.92 -5.64 10.30
C ASP A 404 15.11 -5.72 8.79
N TYR A 405 15.83 -4.76 8.21
CA TYR A 405 16.16 -4.76 6.79
C TYR A 405 16.99 -6.00 6.41
N HIS A 406 18.04 -6.32 7.18
CA HIS A 406 18.84 -7.53 6.96
C HIS A 406 18.05 -8.81 7.20
N THR A 407 17.21 -8.83 8.23
CA THR A 407 16.35 -9.97 8.53
C THR A 407 15.38 -10.23 7.37
N SER A 408 14.78 -9.16 6.81
CA SER A 408 13.90 -9.29 5.67
C SER A 408 14.60 -9.90 4.45
N ILE A 409 15.83 -9.48 4.14
CA ILE A 409 16.63 -10.04 3.04
C ILE A 409 16.88 -11.54 3.26
N LYS A 410 17.24 -11.95 4.49
CA LYS A 410 17.49 -13.36 4.81
C LYS A 410 16.24 -14.23 4.68
N VAL A 411 15.11 -13.75 5.16
CA VAL A 411 13.82 -14.47 5.04
C VAL A 411 13.40 -14.54 3.58
N LEU A 412 13.50 -13.43 2.84
CA LEU A 412 13.13 -13.36 1.44
C LEU A 412 14.00 -14.29 0.56
N VAL A 413 15.31 -14.25 0.71
CA VAL A 413 16.20 -15.07 -0.14
C VAL A 413 15.95 -16.57 0.04
N LEU A 414 15.72 -17.03 1.26
CA LEU A 414 15.39 -18.42 1.54
C LEU A 414 13.97 -18.76 1.04
N SER A 415 13.04 -17.82 1.09
CA SER A 415 11.69 -18.02 0.58
C SER A 415 11.64 -18.08 -0.94
N ILE A 416 12.42 -17.25 -1.62
CA ILE A 416 12.62 -17.32 -3.07
C ILE A 416 13.23 -18.69 -3.43
N TYR A 417 14.30 -19.09 -2.74
CA TYR A 417 14.98 -20.37 -2.97
C TYR A 417 14.04 -21.56 -2.81
N ASP A 418 13.30 -21.63 -1.72
CA ASP A 418 12.39 -22.73 -1.46
C ASP A 418 11.21 -22.74 -2.43
N TRP A 419 10.57 -21.60 -2.67
CA TRP A 419 9.41 -21.49 -3.54
C TRP A 419 9.74 -21.84 -4.99
N CYS A 420 10.78 -21.23 -5.55
CA CYS A 420 11.12 -21.39 -6.95
C CYS A 420 11.76 -22.77 -7.27
N ASN A 421 12.16 -23.53 -6.25
CA ASN A 421 12.61 -24.91 -6.41
C ASN A 421 11.52 -25.96 -6.13
N THR A 422 10.31 -25.52 -5.74
CA THR A 422 9.13 -26.40 -5.66
C THR A 422 8.63 -26.69 -7.08
N GLU A 423 8.31 -27.93 -7.37
CA GLU A 423 7.75 -28.34 -8.67
C GLU A 423 6.33 -27.73 -8.86
N LYS A 424 6.02 -27.41 -10.12
CA LYS A 424 4.68 -26.94 -10.51
C LYS A 424 3.66 -28.03 -10.40
#